data_d6971c8b15233c3c3961b9636591bc1b
#
_entry.id   d6971c8b15233c3c3961b9636591bc1b
#
_cell.length_a   1.000
_cell.length_b   1.000
_cell.length_c   1.000
_cell.angle_alpha   90.00
_cell.angle_beta   90.00
_cell.angle_gamma   90.00
#
_symmetry.space_group_name_H-M   'P 1'
#
loop_
_entity.id
_entity.type
_entity.pdbx_description
1 polymer ?
#
loop_
_entity_poly.entity_id
_entity_poly.type
_entity_poly.pdbx_seq_one_letter_code
_entity_poly.pdbx_strand_id
1 'polypeptide(L)'
;VRIKLEQEKNLTFSFRNADGTWRFLLHDILYFYSDRRKVTLVTEQSEYAFYARLDEIEEQTGHQFVRIHQRYLINPAWVDYLGSSSVTIGDKKLPCSRNHREAAAEKIARFMMNN
;
A
#
# COMPACT_ATOMS: atom_id res chain seq x y z
N VAL A 1 -18.41 -2.44 -20.64
CA VAL A 1 -18.98 -1.61 -19.59
C VAL A 1 -18.98 -2.35 -18.26
N ARG A 2 -19.47 -3.58 -18.28
CA ARG A 2 -19.53 -4.39 -17.06
C ARG A 2 -18.14 -4.73 -16.54
N ILE A 3 -17.25 -5.04 -17.44
CA ILE A 3 -15.85 -5.32 -17.10
C ILE A 3 -15.20 -4.09 -16.47
N LYS A 4 -15.53 -2.92 -17.01
CA LYS A 4 -15.00 -1.68 -16.48
C LYS A 4 -15.46 -1.45 -15.03
N LEU A 5 -16.72 -1.77 -14.73
CA LEU A 5 -17.24 -1.62 -13.38
C LEU A 5 -16.55 -2.56 -12.40
N GLU A 6 -16.28 -3.78 -12.84
CA GLU A 6 -15.57 -4.72 -11.99
C GLU A 6 -14.14 -4.26 -11.72
N GLN A 7 -13.50 -3.68 -12.72
CA GLN A 7 -12.16 -3.11 -12.54
C GLN A 7 -12.18 -1.94 -11.57
N GLU A 8 -13.23 -1.13 -11.64
CA GLU A 8 -13.35 0.00 -10.73
C GLU A 8 -13.46 -0.43 -9.27
N LYS A 9 -14.14 -1.54 -9.01
CA LYS A 9 -14.23 -2.07 -7.65
C LYS A 9 -12.86 -2.41 -7.07
N ASN A 10 -11.93 -2.81 -7.93
CA ASN A 10 -10.59 -3.20 -7.52
C ASN A 10 -9.61 -2.05 -7.57
N LEU A 11 -10.07 -0.86 -7.97
CA LEU A 11 -9.22 0.31 -8.12
C LEU A 11 -9.38 1.33 -7.00
N THR A 12 -10.25 1.06 -6.04
CA THR A 12 -10.48 2.01 -4.95
C THR A 12 -10.38 1.33 -3.60
N PHE A 13 -10.11 2.12 -2.59
CA PHE A 13 -10.11 1.70 -1.20
C PHE A 13 -10.90 2.71 -0.39
N SER A 14 -11.81 2.22 0.45
CA SER A 14 -12.67 3.06 1.26
C SER A 14 -12.51 2.71 2.73
N PHE A 15 -12.66 3.71 3.58
CA PHE A 15 -12.63 3.50 5.02
C PHE A 15 -13.46 4.58 5.71
N ARG A 16 -13.73 4.35 6.98
CA ARG A 16 -14.47 5.31 7.81
C ARG A 16 -13.66 5.61 9.06
N ASN A 17 -13.63 6.88 9.43
CA ASN A 17 -13.06 7.30 10.70
C ASN A 17 -13.97 8.35 11.34
N ALA A 18 -13.50 8.97 12.44
CA ALA A 18 -14.31 9.96 13.16
C ALA A 18 -14.70 11.16 12.31
N ASP A 19 -13.90 11.47 11.30
CA ASP A 19 -14.13 12.64 10.46
C ASP A 19 -15.04 12.37 9.29
N GLY A 20 -15.30 11.10 8.96
CA GLY A 20 -16.18 10.78 7.87
C GLY A 20 -15.84 9.49 7.16
N THR A 21 -16.41 9.33 5.97
CA THR A 21 -16.18 8.20 5.10
C THR A 21 -15.38 8.67 3.90
N TRP A 22 -14.31 7.94 3.59
CA TRP A 22 -13.34 8.34 2.58
C TRP A 22 -13.18 7.25 1.53
N ARG A 23 -12.92 7.66 0.31
CA ARG A 23 -12.62 6.73 -0.78
C ARG A 23 -11.49 7.30 -1.61
N PHE A 24 -10.47 6.48 -1.85
CA PHE A 24 -9.30 6.85 -2.63
C PHE A 24 -9.09 5.86 -3.75
N LEU A 25 -8.59 6.35 -4.87
CA LEU A 25 -8.08 5.46 -5.90
C LEU A 25 -6.82 4.79 -5.37
N LEU A 26 -6.68 3.50 -5.60
CA LEU A 26 -5.48 2.79 -5.16
C LEU A 26 -4.22 3.42 -5.75
N HIS A 27 -4.33 3.91 -6.98
CA HIS A 27 -3.22 4.60 -7.65
C HIS A 27 -2.71 5.79 -6.86
N ASP A 28 -3.56 6.45 -6.11
CA ASP A 28 -3.18 7.65 -5.34
C ASP A 28 -2.62 7.33 -3.96
N ILE A 29 -2.68 6.08 -3.56
CA ILE A 29 -2.20 5.68 -2.23
C ILE A 29 -0.74 5.23 -2.37
N LEU A 30 0.14 5.86 -1.58
CA LEU A 30 1.56 5.52 -1.57
C LEU A 30 1.81 4.26 -0.76
N TYR A 31 1.28 4.24 0.46
CA TYR A 31 1.42 3.07 1.31
C TYR A 31 0.49 3.18 2.51
N PHE A 32 0.34 2.05 3.20
CA PHE A 32 -0.33 1.98 4.51
C PHE A 32 0.69 1.57 5.55
N TYR A 33 0.58 2.11 6.74
CA TYR A 33 1.36 1.57 7.85
C TYR A 33 0.48 1.44 9.08
N SER A 34 0.81 0.46 9.92
CA SER A 34 0.03 0.18 11.12
C SER A 34 0.81 0.60 12.36
N ASP A 35 0.07 1.09 13.35
CA ASP A 35 0.59 1.41 14.67
C ASP A 35 -0.47 0.98 15.66
N ARG A 36 -0.23 -0.17 16.27
CA ARG A 36 -1.18 -0.79 17.18
C ARG A 36 -2.45 -1.15 16.44
N ARG A 37 -3.59 -0.54 16.81
CA ARG A 37 -4.89 -0.85 16.22
C ARG A 37 -5.27 0.06 15.06
N LYS A 38 -4.43 1.04 14.78
CA LYS A 38 -4.70 2.01 13.72
C LYS A 38 -3.84 1.74 12.51
N VAL A 39 -4.41 1.99 11.36
CA VAL A 39 -3.68 1.99 10.09
C VAL A 39 -3.75 3.40 9.54
N THR A 40 -2.64 3.86 9.01
CA THR A 40 -2.58 5.16 8.35
C THR A 40 -2.41 4.95 6.85
N LEU A 41 -3.28 5.59 6.08
CA LEU A 41 -3.20 5.62 4.63
C LEU A 41 -2.47 6.88 4.23
N VAL A 42 -1.42 6.75 3.43
CA VAL A 42 -0.55 7.88 3.05
C VAL A 42 -0.70 8.18 1.57
N THR A 43 -0.98 9.44 1.26
CA THR A 43 -0.98 9.96 -0.10
C THR A 43 0.10 11.02 -0.23
N GLU A 44 0.26 11.59 -1.41
CA GLU A 44 1.24 12.65 -1.60
C GLU A 44 0.92 13.90 -0.77
N GLN A 45 -0.36 14.15 -0.53
CA GLN A 45 -0.79 15.36 0.14
C GLN A 45 -1.02 15.21 1.63
N SER A 46 -1.46 14.03 2.05
CA SER A 46 -1.97 13.88 3.42
C SER A 46 -1.89 12.45 3.91
N GLU A 47 -2.16 12.30 5.20
CA GLU A 47 -2.26 11.01 5.86
C GLU A 47 -3.62 10.92 6.55
N TYR A 48 -4.18 9.71 6.56
CA TYR A 48 -5.51 9.47 7.14
C TYR A 48 -5.45 8.20 7.98
N ALA A 49 -5.82 8.33 9.25
CA ALA A 49 -5.78 7.19 10.19
C ALA A 49 -7.18 6.65 10.42
N PHE A 50 -7.28 5.35 10.58
CA PHE A 50 -8.54 4.68 10.88
C PHE A 50 -8.25 3.37 11.57
N TYR A 51 -9.26 2.81 12.25
CA TYR A 51 -9.09 1.54 12.94
C TYR A 51 -9.23 0.40 11.94
N ALA A 52 -8.21 -0.41 11.83
CA ALA A 52 -8.18 -1.54 10.91
C ALA A 52 -6.98 -2.42 11.19
N ARG A 53 -6.96 -3.57 10.52
CA ARG A 53 -5.82 -4.48 10.57
C ARG A 53 -5.17 -4.51 9.20
N LEU A 54 -3.86 -4.40 9.19
CA LEU A 54 -3.12 -4.35 7.93
C LEU A 54 -3.30 -5.62 7.10
N ASP A 55 -3.46 -6.76 7.76
CA ASP A 55 -3.72 -8.02 7.06
C ASP A 55 -5.00 -7.97 6.25
N GLU A 56 -6.03 -7.33 6.78
CA GLU A 56 -7.30 -7.20 6.08
C GLU A 56 -7.18 -6.28 4.87
N ILE A 57 -6.40 -5.21 5.04
CA ILE A 57 -6.17 -4.28 3.93
C ILE A 57 -5.36 -4.96 2.83
N GLU A 58 -4.40 -5.78 3.21
CA GLU A 58 -3.62 -6.54 2.25
C GLU A 58 -4.51 -7.44 1.40
N GLU A 59 -5.47 -8.11 2.03
CA GLU A 59 -6.44 -8.93 1.30
C GLU A 59 -7.30 -8.09 0.36
N GLN A 60 -7.78 -6.96 0.84
CA GLN A 60 -8.66 -6.09 0.05
C GLN A 60 -7.96 -5.52 -1.17
N THR A 61 -6.69 -5.20 -1.04
CA THR A 61 -5.92 -4.62 -2.13
C THR A 61 -5.36 -5.66 -3.09
N GLY A 62 -5.39 -6.93 -2.69
CA GLY A 62 -4.97 -8.03 -3.53
C GLY A 62 -3.52 -7.92 -3.97
N HIS A 63 -3.29 -8.05 -5.27
CA HIS A 63 -1.93 -8.05 -5.80
C HIS A 63 -1.39 -6.66 -6.10
N GLN A 64 -2.18 -5.63 -5.85
CA GLN A 64 -1.78 -4.28 -6.21
C GLN A 64 -0.86 -3.63 -5.19
N PHE A 65 -0.84 -4.17 -3.97
CA PHE A 65 0.05 -3.69 -2.93
C PHE A 65 0.95 -4.83 -2.46
N VAL A 66 2.10 -4.47 -1.91
CA VAL A 66 3.12 -5.44 -1.50
C VAL A 66 3.44 -5.25 -0.03
N ARG A 67 3.35 -6.34 0.74
CA ARG A 67 3.73 -6.32 2.15
C ARG A 67 5.25 -6.38 2.24
N ILE A 68 5.86 -5.38 2.87
CA ILE A 68 7.31 -5.35 3.02
C ILE A 68 7.76 -5.49 4.47
N HIS A 69 6.80 -5.38 5.38
CA HIS A 69 7.11 -5.40 6.81
C HIS A 69 5.80 -5.71 7.53
N GLN A 70 5.92 -6.17 8.76
CA GLN A 70 4.73 -6.43 9.56
C GLN A 70 3.83 -5.20 9.64
N ARG A 71 4.43 -4.01 9.58
CA ARG A 71 3.71 -2.75 9.72
C ARG A 71 3.57 -1.94 8.43
N TYR A 72 4.08 -2.44 7.30
CA TYR A 72 4.06 -1.65 6.06
C TYR A 72 3.55 -2.45 4.88
N LEU A 73 2.60 -1.86 4.19
CA LEU A 73 2.03 -2.39 2.96
C LEU A 73 2.12 -1.27 1.93
N ILE A 74 2.91 -1.46 0.87
CA ILE A 74 3.26 -0.38 -0.04
C ILE A 74 2.68 -0.59 -1.44
N ASN A 75 2.55 0.53 -2.15
CA ASN A 75 2.16 0.53 -3.55
C ASN A 75 3.43 0.51 -4.40
N PRO A 76 3.70 -0.58 -5.12
CA PRO A 76 4.95 -0.67 -5.89
C PRO A 76 5.07 0.38 -6.99
N ALA A 77 3.96 0.96 -7.44
CA ALA A 77 3.99 2.02 -8.46
C ALA A 77 4.72 3.27 -7.97
N TRP A 78 4.80 3.47 -6.67
CA TRP A 78 5.42 4.66 -6.09
C TRP A 78 6.83 4.43 -5.58
N VAL A 79 7.36 3.23 -5.76
CA VAL A 79 8.71 2.92 -5.28
C VAL A 79 9.74 3.58 -6.19
N ASP A 80 10.61 4.38 -5.57
CA ASP A 80 11.71 5.04 -6.27
C ASP A 80 12.99 4.23 -6.19
N TYR A 81 13.18 3.51 -5.09
CA TYR A 81 14.39 2.74 -4.87
C TYR A 81 14.10 1.50 -4.05
N LEU A 82 14.60 0.39 -4.52
CA LEU A 82 14.48 -0.90 -3.83
C LEU A 82 15.86 -1.30 -3.34
N GLY A 83 16.07 -1.21 -2.03
CA GLY A 83 17.34 -1.59 -1.43
C GLY A 83 17.28 -2.99 -0.82
N SER A 84 18.37 -3.38 -0.18
CA SER A 84 18.46 -4.71 0.41
C SER A 84 17.63 -4.85 1.69
N SER A 85 17.43 -3.76 2.41
CA SER A 85 16.66 -3.81 3.66
C SER A 85 15.68 -2.67 3.80
N SER A 86 15.45 -1.92 2.72
CA SER A 86 14.53 -0.80 2.76
C SER A 86 13.97 -0.52 1.38
N VAL A 87 12.85 0.18 1.38
CA VAL A 87 12.19 0.63 0.15
C VAL A 87 11.96 2.13 0.30
N THR A 88 12.29 2.89 -0.73
CA THR A 88 12.14 4.33 -0.70
C THR A 88 10.96 4.77 -1.56
N ILE A 89 10.05 5.53 -0.95
CA ILE A 89 8.91 6.13 -1.64
C ILE A 89 8.96 7.62 -1.34
N GLY A 90 9.22 8.42 -2.38
CA GLY A 90 9.42 9.85 -2.19
C GLY A 90 10.63 10.10 -1.31
N ASP A 91 10.43 10.83 -0.22
CA ASP A 91 11.49 11.11 0.74
C ASP A 91 11.46 10.16 1.94
N LYS A 92 10.62 9.13 1.90
CA LYS A 92 10.46 8.20 3.01
C LYS A 92 11.19 6.90 2.74
N LYS A 93 12.01 6.50 3.70
CA LYS A 93 12.73 5.23 3.65
C LYS A 93 12.02 4.26 4.60
N LEU A 94 11.40 3.24 4.03
CA LEU A 94 10.58 2.29 4.78
C LEU A 94 11.33 0.98 4.98
N PRO A 95 11.24 0.38 6.18
CA PRO A 95 11.95 -0.87 6.44
C PRO A 95 11.33 -2.04 5.71
N CYS A 96 12.17 -2.91 5.18
CA CYS A 96 11.74 -4.16 4.58
C CYS A 96 12.27 -5.28 5.45
N SER A 97 11.38 -5.98 6.15
CA SER A 97 11.81 -6.99 7.09
C SER A 97 12.36 -8.22 6.40
N ARG A 98 13.19 -8.96 7.14
CA ARG A 98 13.83 -10.16 6.60
C ARG A 98 12.81 -11.17 6.09
N ASN A 99 11.71 -11.34 6.82
CA ASN A 99 10.69 -12.33 6.46
C ASN A 99 9.96 -11.99 5.16
N HIS A 100 9.91 -10.72 4.81
CA HIS A 100 9.19 -10.28 3.61
C HIS A 100 10.09 -9.92 2.45
N ARG A 101 11.40 -9.83 2.70
CA ARG A 101 12.37 -9.26 1.76
C ARG A 101 12.35 -9.93 0.39
N GLU A 102 12.43 -11.25 0.39
CA GLU A 102 12.57 -11.98 -0.87
C GLU A 102 11.32 -11.84 -1.75
N ALA A 103 10.15 -12.11 -1.17
CA ALA A 103 8.91 -12.01 -1.92
C ALA A 103 8.61 -10.58 -2.34
N ALA A 104 8.87 -9.63 -1.45
CA ALA A 104 8.62 -8.22 -1.75
C ALA A 104 9.55 -7.73 -2.85
N ALA A 105 10.83 -8.07 -2.77
CA ALA A 105 11.80 -7.63 -3.77
C ALA A 105 11.43 -8.14 -5.15
N GLU A 106 10.99 -9.40 -5.22
CA GLU A 106 10.59 -9.99 -6.51
C GLU A 106 9.40 -9.24 -7.10
N LYS A 107 8.36 -9.00 -6.30
CA LYS A 107 7.17 -8.33 -6.78
C LYS A 107 7.45 -6.89 -7.19
N ILE A 108 8.20 -6.16 -6.37
CA ILE A 108 8.50 -4.76 -6.62
C ILE A 108 9.38 -4.63 -7.87
N ALA A 109 10.43 -5.45 -7.97
CA ALA A 109 11.33 -5.40 -9.11
C ALA A 109 10.59 -5.71 -10.40
N ARG A 110 9.70 -6.71 -10.36
CA ARG A 110 8.90 -7.07 -11.54
C ARG A 110 8.04 -5.88 -11.97
N PHE A 111 7.42 -5.22 -11.02
CA PHE A 111 6.59 -4.06 -11.32
C PHE A 111 7.43 -2.93 -11.92
N MET A 112 8.56 -2.63 -11.32
CA MET A 112 9.42 -1.53 -11.78
C MET A 112 9.96 -1.78 -13.17
N MET A 113 10.29 -3.02 -13.48
CA MET A 113 10.89 -3.35 -14.76
C MET A 113 9.87 -3.52 -15.88
N ASN A 114 8.63 -3.79 -15.55
CA ASN A 114 7.57 -3.97 -16.53
C ASN A 114 6.84 -2.67 -16.87
N ASN A 115 7.16 -1.63 -16.17
CA ASN A 115 6.60 -0.31 -16.41
C ASN A 115 7.66 0.68 -16.79
#